data_ababf895273540d989758b957dbab5f0
#
_entry.id   ababf895273540d989758b957dbab5f0
#
_cell.length_a   1.000
_cell.length_b   1.000
_cell.length_c   1.000
_cell.angle_alpha   90.00
_cell.angle_beta   90.00
_cell.angle_gamma   90.00
#
_symmetry.space_group_name_H-M   'P 1'
#
loop_
_entity.id
_entity.type
_entity.pdbx_description
1 polymer ?
#
loop_
_entity_poly.entity_id
_entity_poly.type
_entity_poly.pdbx_seq_one_letter_code
_entity_poly.pdbx_strand_id
1 'polypeptide(L)'
;MFFEILKAILMGIVEGITEWLPISSTGHMILVEQLIHFNASEEFMSMFRVVIQLGAILAVVVLFWNKLWPFGIRHGRVASKPEVWQLWFKVVAATLPVLVISPLDDWFEAHFYNYITVAAMLILYGVLFIVVENRRTAPHVAKLEQITYREAFLIGVWQMLAIIP
;
A
#
# COMPACT_ATOMS: atom_id res chain seq x y z
N MET A 1 0.61 -10.16 29.01
CA MET A 1 1.84 -9.91 28.23
C MET A 1 2.04 -10.94 27.10
N PHE A 2 2.17 -12.24 27.38
CA PHE A 2 2.40 -13.25 26.33
C PHE A 2 1.32 -13.27 25.23
N PHE A 3 0.05 -13.27 25.59
CA PHE A 3 -1.05 -13.26 24.62
C PHE A 3 -1.09 -11.98 23.77
N GLU A 4 -0.72 -10.80 24.32
CA GLU A 4 -0.66 -9.56 23.54
C GLU A 4 0.49 -9.60 22.52
N ILE A 5 1.60 -10.24 22.84
CA ILE A 5 2.68 -10.47 21.88
C ILE A 5 2.21 -11.39 20.73
N LEU A 6 1.46 -12.46 21.03
CA LEU A 6 0.91 -13.34 20.00
C LEU A 6 -0.08 -12.60 19.09
N LYS A 7 -0.94 -11.75 19.64
CA LYS A 7 -1.85 -10.91 18.87
C LYS A 7 -1.06 -9.94 17.96
N ALA A 8 -0.02 -9.30 18.51
CA ALA A 8 0.84 -8.39 17.72
C ALA A 8 1.56 -9.13 16.59
N ILE A 9 2.05 -10.35 16.82
CA ILE A 9 2.64 -11.19 15.77
C ILE A 9 1.60 -11.53 14.69
N LEU A 10 0.38 -11.91 15.10
CA LEU A 10 -0.70 -12.21 14.16
C LEU A 10 -1.03 -10.99 13.30
N MET A 11 -1.16 -9.80 13.91
CA MET A 11 -1.38 -8.55 13.17
C MET A 11 -0.24 -8.25 12.18
N GLY A 12 1.00 -8.42 12.59
CA GLY A 12 2.15 -8.25 11.71
C GLY A 12 2.16 -9.24 10.54
N ILE A 13 1.67 -10.47 10.73
CA ILE A 13 1.51 -11.45 9.64
C ILE A 13 0.39 -11.02 8.69
N VAL A 14 -0.75 -10.59 9.22
CA VAL A 14 -1.88 -10.07 8.42
C VAL A 14 -1.41 -8.88 7.58
N GLU A 15 -0.78 -7.90 8.20
CA GLU A 15 -0.20 -6.73 7.50
C GLU A 15 0.78 -7.16 6.41
N GLY A 16 1.77 -7.99 6.76
CA GLY A 16 2.80 -8.44 5.82
C GLY A 16 2.27 -9.24 4.63
N ILE A 17 1.11 -9.86 4.73
CA ILE A 17 0.45 -10.56 3.61
C ILE A 17 -0.42 -9.59 2.80
N THR A 18 -1.25 -8.80 3.49
CA THR A 18 -2.28 -7.98 2.83
C THR A 18 -1.72 -6.71 2.21
N GLU A 19 -0.63 -6.16 2.73
CA GLU A 19 0.05 -4.98 2.17
C GLU A 19 0.62 -5.24 0.76
N TRP A 20 0.97 -6.49 0.47
CA TRP A 20 1.52 -6.85 -0.84
C TRP A 20 0.45 -7.21 -1.88
N LEU A 21 -0.78 -7.30 -1.44
CA LEU A 21 -1.92 -7.62 -2.27
C LEU A 21 -2.81 -6.37 -2.41
N PRO A 22 -3.47 -6.16 -3.56
CA PRO A 22 -4.36 -5.00 -3.75
C PRO A 22 -5.72 -5.21 -3.05
N ILE A 23 -5.71 -5.45 -1.72
CA ILE A 23 -6.89 -5.86 -0.95
C ILE A 23 -7.14 -5.04 0.33
N SER A 24 -6.43 -3.92 0.51
CA SER A 24 -6.49 -3.06 1.71
C SER A 24 -6.02 -3.75 3.01
N SER A 25 -4.76 -3.57 3.37
CA SER A 25 -4.18 -4.07 4.62
C SER A 25 -4.87 -3.46 5.85
N THR A 26 -5.07 -2.15 5.84
CA THR A 26 -5.78 -1.43 6.92
C THR A 26 -7.18 -1.98 7.15
N GLY A 27 -7.93 -2.25 6.08
CA GLY A 27 -9.25 -2.86 6.18
C GLY A 27 -9.23 -4.23 6.84
N HIS A 28 -8.26 -5.08 6.47
CA HIS A 28 -8.11 -6.40 7.09
C HIS A 28 -7.70 -6.30 8.56
N MET A 29 -6.80 -5.38 8.92
CA MET A 29 -6.42 -5.17 10.30
C MET A 29 -7.59 -4.72 11.16
N ILE A 30 -8.42 -3.78 10.69
CA ILE A 30 -9.63 -3.34 11.41
C ILE A 30 -10.57 -4.52 11.69
N LEU A 31 -10.78 -5.42 10.71
CA LEU A 31 -11.62 -6.59 10.92
C LEU A 31 -10.99 -7.59 11.90
N VAL A 32 -9.69 -7.84 11.80
CA VAL A 32 -8.98 -8.75 12.72
C VAL A 32 -8.98 -8.20 14.14
N GLU A 33 -8.82 -6.89 14.34
CA GLU A 33 -8.91 -6.24 15.64
C GLU A 33 -10.26 -6.48 16.34
N GLN A 34 -11.37 -6.52 15.58
CA GLN A 34 -12.68 -6.86 16.13
C GLN A 34 -12.75 -8.30 16.69
N LEU A 35 -11.94 -9.21 16.14
CA LEU A 35 -11.93 -10.61 16.56
C LEU A 35 -10.99 -10.86 17.75
N ILE A 36 -9.84 -10.19 17.79
CA ILE A 36 -8.78 -10.52 18.74
C ILE A 36 -8.68 -9.55 19.93
N HIS A 37 -9.38 -8.44 19.93
CA HIS A 37 -9.48 -7.44 20.99
C HIS A 37 -8.16 -7.20 21.76
N PHE A 38 -7.43 -6.15 21.37
CA PHE A 38 -6.23 -5.75 22.10
C PHE A 38 -6.58 -5.06 23.43
N ASN A 39 -5.79 -5.33 24.47
CA ASN A 39 -5.85 -4.58 25.71
C ASN A 39 -4.85 -3.40 25.63
N ALA A 40 -5.14 -2.44 24.75
CA ALA A 40 -4.30 -1.28 24.49
C ALA A 40 -5.17 -0.05 24.20
N SER A 41 -4.59 1.16 24.30
CA SER A 41 -5.32 2.38 23.96
C SER A 41 -5.42 2.57 22.44
N GLU A 42 -6.40 3.36 22.01
CA GLU A 42 -6.60 3.70 20.58
C GLU A 42 -5.35 4.36 19.98
N GLU A 43 -4.70 5.25 20.73
CA GLU A 43 -3.48 5.93 20.30
C GLU A 43 -2.34 4.92 20.07
N PHE A 44 -2.22 3.92 20.97
CA PHE A 44 -1.23 2.85 20.79
C PHE A 44 -1.53 2.02 19.55
N MET A 45 -2.80 1.65 19.32
CA MET A 45 -3.19 0.86 18.16
C MET A 45 -2.96 1.62 16.85
N SER A 46 -3.24 2.92 16.83
CA SER A 46 -2.95 3.78 15.68
C SER A 46 -1.46 3.79 15.35
N MET A 47 -0.61 4.06 16.35
CA MET A 47 0.84 4.02 16.19
C MET A 47 1.33 2.62 15.78
N PHE A 48 0.78 1.56 16.38
CA PHE A 48 1.17 0.19 16.09
C PHE A 48 0.92 -0.19 14.62
N ARG A 49 -0.25 0.17 14.07
CA ARG A 49 -0.56 -0.04 12.63
C ARG A 49 0.48 0.62 11.72
N VAL A 50 0.83 1.87 11.99
CA VAL A 50 1.86 2.59 11.22
C VAL A 50 3.23 1.90 11.32
N VAL A 51 3.61 1.43 12.49
CA VAL A 51 4.91 0.77 12.70
C VAL A 51 5.00 -0.57 11.96
N ILE A 52 3.96 -1.41 11.99
CA ILE A 52 3.98 -2.69 11.26
C ILE A 52 3.92 -2.47 9.74
N GLN A 53 3.19 -1.47 9.27
CA GLN A 53 3.16 -1.06 7.86
C GLN A 53 4.55 -0.61 7.40
N LEU A 54 5.27 0.16 8.21
CA LEU A 54 6.66 0.50 7.92
C LEU A 54 7.53 -0.75 7.77
N GLY A 55 7.30 -1.80 8.56
CA GLY A 55 7.98 -3.09 8.43
C GLY A 55 7.75 -3.73 7.07
N ALA A 56 6.51 -3.74 6.58
CA ALA A 56 6.16 -4.25 5.26
C ALA A 56 6.82 -3.43 4.14
N ILE A 57 6.81 -2.09 4.24
CA ILE A 57 7.47 -1.19 3.28
C ILE A 57 8.99 -1.43 3.25
N LEU A 58 9.63 -1.58 4.41
CA LEU A 58 11.07 -1.86 4.49
C LEU A 58 11.44 -3.21 3.85
N ALA A 59 10.58 -4.21 3.94
CA ALA A 59 10.78 -5.49 3.24
C ALA A 59 10.85 -5.29 1.71
N VAL A 60 9.99 -4.44 1.12
CA VAL A 60 10.05 -4.06 -0.31
C VAL A 60 11.37 -3.37 -0.63
N VAL A 61 11.78 -2.42 0.20
CA VAL A 61 13.04 -1.69 -0.01
C VAL A 61 14.23 -2.65 -0.02
N VAL A 62 14.28 -3.59 0.93
CA VAL A 62 15.36 -4.59 1.03
C VAL A 62 15.35 -5.53 -0.17
N LEU A 63 14.19 -6.11 -0.52
CA LEU A 63 14.06 -7.08 -1.61
C LEU A 63 14.35 -6.46 -2.98
N PHE A 64 13.94 -5.22 -3.19
CA PHE A 64 14.11 -4.53 -4.47
C PHE A 64 15.21 -3.47 -4.45
N TRP A 65 16.11 -3.50 -3.47
CA TRP A 65 17.19 -2.52 -3.32
C TRP A 65 17.93 -2.23 -4.63
N ASN A 66 18.35 -3.26 -5.35
CA ASN A 66 19.07 -3.12 -6.61
C ASN A 66 18.28 -2.42 -7.73
N LYS A 67 16.95 -2.46 -7.66
CA LYS A 67 16.04 -1.78 -8.60
C LYS A 67 15.69 -0.36 -8.16
N LEU A 68 15.73 -0.10 -6.86
CA LEU A 68 15.36 1.19 -6.28
C LEU A 68 16.56 2.13 -6.10
N TRP A 69 17.77 1.57 -5.92
CA TRP A 69 18.97 2.35 -5.66
C TRP A 69 19.54 2.93 -6.95
N PRO A 70 19.59 4.29 -7.09
CA PRO A 70 19.91 4.95 -8.36
C PRO A 70 21.39 5.00 -8.69
N PHE A 71 22.25 4.46 -7.83
CA PHE A 71 23.68 4.42 -8.06
C PHE A 71 24.19 3.00 -8.24
N GLY A 72 25.26 2.83 -9.00
CA GLY A 72 25.94 1.55 -9.20
C GLY A 72 27.43 1.75 -9.43
N ILE A 73 28.17 0.66 -9.49
CA ILE A 73 29.61 0.69 -9.83
C ILE A 73 29.74 0.30 -11.31
N ARG A 74 30.27 1.21 -12.13
CA ARG A 74 30.60 0.95 -13.54
C ARG A 74 32.07 1.31 -13.78
N HIS A 75 32.86 0.35 -14.25
CA HIS A 75 34.29 0.52 -14.48
C HIS A 75 35.07 1.03 -13.23
N GLY A 76 34.71 0.52 -12.04
CA GLY A 76 35.36 0.91 -10.77
C GLY A 76 35.02 2.31 -10.24
N ARG A 77 34.03 3.01 -10.86
CA ARG A 77 33.54 4.33 -10.42
C ARG A 77 32.06 4.28 -10.12
N VAL A 78 31.63 5.09 -9.16
CA VAL A 78 30.20 5.28 -8.87
C VAL A 78 29.55 5.94 -10.09
N ALA A 79 28.55 5.29 -10.64
CA ALA A 79 27.78 5.78 -11.80
C ALA A 79 26.29 5.86 -11.44
N SER A 80 25.63 6.88 -11.94
CA SER A 80 24.19 7.03 -11.83
C SER A 80 23.49 6.07 -12.82
N LYS A 81 22.31 5.55 -12.43
CA LYS A 81 21.42 4.75 -13.25
C LYS A 81 20.24 5.61 -13.71
N PRO A 82 20.27 6.18 -14.93
CA PRO A 82 19.21 7.09 -15.40
C PRO A 82 17.83 6.46 -15.40
N GLU A 83 17.75 5.16 -15.68
CA GLU A 83 16.50 4.38 -15.68
C GLU A 83 15.83 4.34 -14.31
N VAL A 84 16.62 4.30 -13.23
CA VAL A 84 16.10 4.33 -11.85
C VAL A 84 15.61 5.72 -11.48
N TRP A 85 16.32 6.77 -11.92
CA TRP A 85 15.84 8.14 -11.74
C TRP A 85 14.53 8.41 -12.47
N GLN A 86 14.39 7.90 -13.70
CA GLN A 86 13.12 7.99 -14.43
C GLN A 86 11.99 7.27 -13.70
N LEU A 87 12.27 6.11 -13.09
CA LEU A 87 11.30 5.40 -12.25
C LEU A 87 10.88 6.26 -11.06
N TRP A 88 11.83 6.86 -10.34
CA TRP A 88 11.54 7.75 -9.21
C TRP A 88 10.69 8.97 -9.61
N PHE A 89 11.00 9.60 -10.74
CA PHE A 89 10.16 10.71 -11.25
C PHE A 89 8.74 10.26 -11.62
N LYS A 90 8.57 9.04 -12.15
CA LYS A 90 7.23 8.47 -12.40
C LYS A 90 6.50 8.17 -11.09
N VAL A 91 7.19 7.68 -10.06
CA VAL A 91 6.62 7.51 -8.71
C VAL A 91 6.16 8.85 -8.14
N VAL A 92 6.98 9.90 -8.24
CA VAL A 92 6.57 11.25 -7.83
C VAL A 92 5.32 11.71 -8.60
N ALA A 93 5.29 11.53 -9.92
CA ALA A 93 4.12 11.89 -10.74
C ALA A 93 2.85 11.12 -10.31
N ALA A 94 2.99 9.84 -9.93
CA ALA A 94 1.88 9.03 -9.41
C ALA A 94 1.44 9.46 -8.00
N THR A 95 2.30 10.06 -7.20
CA THR A 95 1.98 10.51 -5.84
C THR A 95 1.25 11.86 -5.83
N LEU A 96 1.46 12.72 -6.84
CA LEU A 96 0.87 14.07 -6.86
C LEU A 96 -0.67 14.10 -6.69
N PRO A 97 -1.48 13.25 -7.36
CA PRO A 97 -2.93 13.25 -7.15
C PRO A 97 -3.32 12.91 -5.71
N VAL A 98 -2.62 11.96 -5.09
CA VAL A 98 -2.89 11.53 -3.70
C VAL A 98 -2.64 12.69 -2.73
N LEU A 99 -1.60 13.50 -2.94
CA LEU A 99 -1.34 14.68 -2.11
C LEU A 99 -2.47 15.72 -2.14
N VAL A 100 -3.23 15.78 -3.25
CA VAL A 100 -4.37 16.71 -3.38
C VAL A 100 -5.53 16.25 -2.49
N ILE A 101 -5.75 14.95 -2.34
CA ILE A 101 -6.87 14.42 -1.55
C ILE A 101 -6.49 14.19 -0.07
N SER A 102 -5.21 14.12 0.26
CA SER A 102 -4.74 13.81 1.61
C SER A 102 -5.28 14.74 2.72
N PRO A 103 -5.60 16.03 2.50
CA PRO A 103 -6.23 16.84 3.53
C PRO A 103 -7.64 16.39 3.93
N LEU A 104 -8.27 15.50 3.16
CA LEU A 104 -9.58 14.92 3.45
C LEU A 104 -9.48 13.59 4.18
N ASP A 105 -8.27 13.07 4.40
CA ASP A 105 -8.01 11.74 4.96
C ASP A 105 -8.66 11.59 6.35
N ASP A 106 -8.40 12.53 7.26
CA ASP A 106 -8.97 12.53 8.60
C ASP A 106 -10.52 12.54 8.58
N TRP A 107 -11.11 13.23 7.62
CA TRP A 107 -12.56 13.27 7.48
C TRP A 107 -13.11 11.91 7.00
N PHE A 108 -12.47 11.30 6.02
CA PHE A 108 -12.83 9.95 5.54
C PHE A 108 -12.63 8.91 6.63
N GLU A 109 -11.51 8.97 7.36
CA GLU A 109 -11.23 8.07 8.47
C GLU A 109 -12.32 8.16 9.54
N ALA A 110 -12.68 9.35 9.99
CA ALA A 110 -13.70 9.56 11.00
C ALA A 110 -15.10 9.02 10.62
N HIS A 111 -15.43 8.99 9.31
CA HIS A 111 -16.78 8.63 8.87
C HIS A 111 -16.91 7.22 8.29
N PHE A 112 -15.85 6.68 7.68
CA PHE A 112 -15.90 5.44 6.92
C PHE A 112 -15.06 4.30 7.50
N TYR A 113 -14.09 4.55 8.36
CA TYR A 113 -13.20 3.54 8.93
C TYR A 113 -13.83 2.80 10.12
N ASN A 114 -15.05 2.35 9.97
CA ASN A 114 -15.70 1.43 10.88
C ASN A 114 -15.80 0.03 10.25
N TYR A 115 -15.83 -1.00 11.07
CA TYR A 115 -15.77 -2.40 10.61
C TYR A 115 -16.89 -2.80 9.65
N ILE A 116 -18.08 -2.17 9.73
CA ILE A 116 -19.22 -2.47 8.84
C ILE A 116 -18.95 -1.89 7.45
N THR A 117 -18.56 -0.62 7.37
CA THR A 117 -18.23 0.04 6.11
C THR A 117 -17.04 -0.63 5.44
N VAL A 118 -15.98 -0.93 6.21
CA VAL A 118 -14.81 -1.63 5.74
C VAL A 118 -15.17 -3.00 5.16
N ALA A 119 -15.96 -3.82 5.87
CA ALA A 119 -16.40 -5.12 5.37
C ALA A 119 -17.20 -5.00 4.07
N ALA A 120 -18.12 -4.03 4.00
CA ALA A 120 -18.92 -3.78 2.80
C ALA A 120 -18.05 -3.36 1.60
N MET A 121 -17.07 -2.48 1.83
CA MET A 121 -16.16 -2.03 0.78
C MET A 121 -15.19 -3.13 0.32
N LEU A 122 -14.66 -3.94 1.24
CA LEU A 122 -13.84 -5.10 0.87
C LEU A 122 -14.62 -6.09 -0.02
N ILE A 123 -15.90 -6.33 0.27
CA ILE A 123 -16.75 -7.18 -0.56
C ILE A 123 -16.98 -6.52 -1.92
N LEU A 124 -17.34 -5.24 -1.94
CA LEU A 124 -17.60 -4.49 -3.18
C LEU A 124 -16.38 -4.46 -4.09
N TYR A 125 -15.22 -4.06 -3.57
CA TYR A 125 -13.98 -4.01 -4.34
C TYR A 125 -13.50 -5.40 -4.73
N GLY A 126 -13.67 -6.42 -3.88
CA GLY A 126 -13.37 -7.80 -4.22
C GLY A 126 -14.19 -8.30 -5.41
N VAL A 127 -15.49 -8.02 -5.44
CA VAL A 127 -16.36 -8.34 -6.60
C VAL A 127 -15.94 -7.57 -7.85
N LEU A 128 -15.67 -6.26 -7.72
CA LEU A 128 -15.19 -5.44 -8.84
C LEU A 128 -13.86 -5.96 -9.40
N PHE A 129 -12.94 -6.35 -8.52
CA PHE A 129 -11.65 -6.92 -8.90
C PHE A 129 -11.84 -8.21 -9.71
N ILE A 130 -12.69 -9.13 -9.25
CA ILE A 130 -13.02 -10.37 -9.98
C ILE A 130 -13.63 -10.06 -11.37
N VAL A 131 -14.54 -9.09 -11.44
CA VAL A 131 -15.18 -8.69 -12.72
C VAL A 131 -14.16 -8.11 -13.70
N VAL A 132 -13.24 -7.26 -13.21
CA VAL A 132 -12.19 -6.66 -14.05
C VAL A 132 -11.19 -7.72 -14.51
N GLU A 133 -10.74 -8.59 -13.60
CA GLU A 133 -9.77 -9.65 -13.90
C GLU A 133 -10.32 -10.67 -14.91
N ASN A 134 -11.60 -11.02 -14.81
CA ASN A 134 -12.25 -11.93 -15.74
C ASN A 134 -12.41 -11.38 -17.17
N ARG A 135 -12.28 -10.06 -17.36
CA ARG A 135 -12.36 -9.46 -18.72
C ARG A 135 -11.14 -9.75 -19.59
N ARG A 136 -10.05 -10.25 -19.02
CA ARG A 136 -8.84 -10.76 -19.71
C ARG A 136 -8.41 -9.97 -20.94
N THR A 137 -8.29 -8.68 -20.83
CA THR A 137 -7.63 -7.87 -21.86
C THR A 137 -6.12 -8.02 -21.72
N ALA A 138 -5.42 -8.27 -22.82
CA ALA A 138 -3.97 -8.33 -22.79
C ALA A 138 -3.41 -7.01 -22.23
N PRO A 139 -2.46 -7.06 -21.27
CA PRO A 139 -1.91 -5.84 -20.69
C PRO A 139 -1.20 -5.01 -21.75
N HIS A 140 -1.54 -3.75 -21.85
CA HIS A 140 -0.88 -2.81 -22.76
C HIS A 140 0.55 -2.49 -22.30
N VAL A 141 0.77 -2.48 -20.99
CA VAL A 141 2.06 -2.26 -20.34
C VAL A 141 2.42 -3.51 -19.55
N ALA A 142 3.50 -4.19 -19.94
CA ALA A 142 3.96 -5.42 -19.32
C ALA A 142 5.21 -5.24 -18.43
N LYS A 143 5.90 -4.10 -18.54
CA LYS A 143 7.15 -3.82 -17.81
C LYS A 143 7.14 -2.41 -17.24
N LEU A 144 7.79 -2.20 -16.10
CA LEU A 144 7.89 -0.89 -15.44
C LEU A 144 8.50 0.19 -16.33
N GLU A 145 9.47 -0.17 -17.17
CA GLU A 145 10.15 0.75 -18.06
C GLU A 145 9.21 1.35 -19.12
N GLN A 146 8.15 0.61 -19.49
CA GLN A 146 7.16 1.00 -20.50
C GLN A 146 6.13 2.01 -19.97
N ILE A 147 5.98 2.13 -18.64
CA ILE A 147 5.05 3.09 -18.02
C ILE A 147 5.46 4.50 -18.44
N THR A 148 4.54 5.24 -19.04
CA THR A 148 4.70 6.67 -19.34
C THR A 148 4.36 7.54 -18.13
N TYR A 149 4.76 8.82 -18.12
CA TYR A 149 4.35 9.77 -17.07
C TYR A 149 2.83 9.96 -17.00
N ARG A 150 2.14 9.89 -18.14
CA ARG A 150 0.68 9.96 -18.20
C ARG A 150 0.04 8.76 -17.48
N GLU A 151 0.53 7.57 -17.73
CA GLU A 151 0.06 6.35 -17.05
C GLU A 151 0.38 6.38 -15.58
N ALA A 152 1.58 6.82 -15.19
CA ALA A 152 1.95 7.00 -13.79
C ALA A 152 1.00 7.97 -13.07
N PHE A 153 0.69 9.11 -13.68
CA PHE A 153 -0.27 10.08 -13.14
C PHE A 153 -1.68 9.48 -13.03
N LEU A 154 -2.15 8.76 -14.06
CA LEU A 154 -3.45 8.09 -14.04
C LEU A 154 -3.53 7.01 -12.94
N ILE A 155 -2.45 6.26 -12.70
CA ILE A 155 -2.37 5.34 -11.56
C ILE A 155 -2.60 6.11 -10.27
N GLY A 156 -1.96 7.28 -10.09
CA GLY A 156 -2.17 8.13 -8.92
C GLY A 156 -3.60 8.63 -8.78
N VAL A 157 -4.26 8.99 -9.89
CA VAL A 157 -5.68 9.37 -9.87
C VAL A 157 -6.57 8.21 -9.41
N TRP A 158 -6.30 6.99 -9.89
CA TRP A 158 -7.04 5.81 -9.42
C TRP A 158 -6.76 5.48 -7.96
N GLN A 159 -5.53 5.72 -7.49
CA GLN A 159 -5.17 5.55 -6.07
C GLN A 159 -5.92 6.50 -5.13
N MET A 160 -6.43 7.64 -5.62
CA MET A 160 -7.29 8.51 -4.79
C MET A 160 -8.55 7.80 -4.29
N LEU A 161 -9.03 6.76 -5.00
CA LEU A 161 -10.16 5.96 -4.54
C LEU A 161 -9.81 5.11 -3.30
N ALA A 162 -8.54 4.87 -3.04
CA ALA A 162 -8.09 4.10 -1.88
C ALA A 162 -8.23 4.87 -0.54
N ILE A 163 -8.65 6.14 -0.57
CA ILE A 163 -9.04 6.90 0.64
C ILE A 163 -10.34 6.32 1.25
N ILE A 164 -11.14 5.64 0.44
CA ILE A 164 -12.32 4.90 0.90
C ILE A 164 -11.83 3.50 1.32
N PRO A 165 -12.11 3.07 2.57
CA PRO A 165 -11.56 1.84 3.12
C PRO A 165 -12.00 0.59 2.37
#